data_9179d372a68256f9ea5e515995244eb7
#
_entry.id   9179d372a68256f9ea5e515995244eb7
#
_cell.length_a   1.000
_cell.length_b   1.000
_cell.length_c   1.000
_cell.angle_alpha   90.00
_cell.angle_beta   90.00
_cell.angle_gamma   90.00
#
_symmetry.space_group_name_H-M   'P 1'
#
loop_
_entity.id
_entity.type
_entity.pdbx_description
1 polymer ?
#
loop_
_entity_poly.entity_id
_entity_poly.type
_entity_poly.pdbx_seq_one_letter_code
_entity_poly.pdbx_strand_id
1 'polypeptide(L)'
;TSESLDTVDNQLVRFEQEPNNAKILDNIFRLVHTIKGTCGFLGLPRLEALAHAGETLMGKFRDGMPVTAEAVTLILSSIDRIKEILAGLEATEAEPEGNDRDLIDQLEAMVERGMAAMSGSAQPMPSGSAQPMPSASTQSIASGSTQSMPPVAEAAAAVPEMASPP
;
A
#
# COMPACT_ATOMS: atom_id res chain seq x y z
N THR A 1 14.44 -25.47 1.60
CA THR A 1 14.04 -24.50 0.52
C THR A 1 12.78 -24.93 -0.21
N SER A 2 12.62 -26.21 -0.54
CA SER A 2 11.41 -26.70 -1.23
C SER A 2 10.12 -26.48 -0.43
N GLU A 3 10.14 -26.72 0.89
CA GLU A 3 8.98 -26.47 1.77
C GLU A 3 8.55 -25.00 1.82
N SER A 4 9.51 -24.09 1.73
CA SER A 4 9.20 -22.65 1.67
C SER A 4 8.51 -22.29 0.37
N LEU A 5 8.92 -22.89 -0.75
CA LEU A 5 8.31 -22.67 -2.07
C LEU A 5 6.88 -23.23 -2.15
N ASP A 6 6.63 -24.42 -1.59
CA ASP A 6 5.29 -25.01 -1.50
C ASP A 6 4.35 -24.13 -0.67
N THR A 7 4.86 -23.55 0.40
CA THR A 7 4.09 -22.58 1.21
C THR A 7 3.76 -21.34 0.41
N VAL A 8 4.69 -20.87 -0.41
CA VAL A 8 4.48 -19.73 -1.32
C VAL A 8 3.36 -20.02 -2.29
N ASP A 9 3.37 -21.17 -2.96
CA ASP A 9 2.36 -21.52 -3.95
C ASP A 9 0.96 -21.54 -3.33
N ASN A 10 0.82 -22.13 -2.15
CA ASN A 10 -0.45 -22.12 -1.42
C ASN A 10 -0.91 -20.70 -1.04
N GLN A 11 0.02 -19.83 -0.64
CA GLN A 11 -0.29 -18.45 -0.31
C GLN A 11 -0.67 -17.64 -1.56
N LEU A 12 -0.02 -17.92 -2.70
CA LEU A 12 -0.31 -17.27 -3.98
C LEU A 12 -1.71 -17.63 -4.50
N VAL A 13 -2.08 -18.90 -4.46
CA VAL A 13 -3.42 -19.34 -4.85
C VAL A 13 -4.48 -18.67 -3.97
N ARG A 14 -4.23 -18.57 -2.68
CA ARG A 14 -5.12 -17.85 -1.76
C ARG A 14 -5.15 -16.35 -2.04
N PHE A 15 -4.02 -15.76 -2.36
CA PHE A 15 -3.94 -14.33 -2.70
C PHE A 15 -4.72 -14.00 -3.98
N GLU A 16 -4.67 -14.87 -4.98
CA GLU A 16 -5.46 -14.73 -6.20
C GLU A 16 -6.97 -14.78 -5.94
N GLN A 17 -7.37 -15.64 -5.01
CA GLN A 17 -8.78 -15.78 -4.61
C GLN A 17 -9.26 -14.66 -3.68
N GLU A 18 -8.40 -14.19 -2.81
CA GLU A 18 -8.71 -13.18 -1.80
C GLU A 18 -7.64 -12.06 -1.77
N PRO A 19 -7.55 -11.23 -2.83
CA PRO A 19 -6.48 -10.23 -2.95
C PRO A 19 -6.55 -9.13 -1.88
N ASN A 20 -7.70 -8.94 -1.24
CA ASN A 20 -7.89 -7.98 -0.17
C ASN A 20 -7.66 -8.56 1.24
N ASN A 21 -7.24 -9.82 1.34
CA ASN A 21 -6.97 -10.45 2.63
C ASN A 21 -5.62 -9.97 3.18
N ALA A 22 -5.69 -9.10 4.18
CA ALA A 22 -4.50 -8.49 4.80
C ALA A 22 -3.51 -9.52 5.37
N LYS A 23 -4.01 -10.65 5.88
CA LYS A 23 -3.14 -11.72 6.42
C LYS A 23 -2.33 -12.42 5.34
N ILE A 24 -2.95 -12.69 4.20
CA ILE A 24 -2.29 -13.33 3.07
C ILE A 24 -1.23 -12.38 2.52
N LEU A 25 -1.58 -11.12 2.34
CA LEU A 25 -0.66 -10.08 1.89
C LEU A 25 0.54 -9.92 2.84
N ASP A 26 0.31 -9.93 4.15
CA ASP A 26 1.37 -9.82 5.15
C ASP A 26 2.30 -11.04 5.13
N ASN A 27 1.75 -12.24 4.95
CA ASN A 27 2.54 -13.47 4.83
C ASN A 27 3.45 -13.45 3.59
N ILE A 28 2.91 -13.05 2.43
CA ILE A 28 3.67 -12.92 1.20
C ILE A 28 4.74 -11.83 1.34
N PHE A 29 4.40 -10.70 1.94
CA PHE A 29 5.33 -9.61 2.21
C PHE A 29 6.53 -10.09 3.04
N ARG A 30 6.29 -10.77 4.15
CA ARG A 30 7.34 -11.33 5.02
C ARG A 30 8.22 -12.33 4.29
N LEU A 31 7.61 -13.14 3.44
CA LEU A 31 8.35 -14.11 2.64
C LEU A 31 9.30 -13.42 1.65
N VAL A 32 8.79 -12.45 0.88
CA VAL A 32 9.60 -11.68 -0.07
C VAL A 32 10.69 -10.89 0.66
N HIS A 33 10.36 -10.31 1.81
CA HIS A 33 11.34 -9.63 2.67
C HIS A 33 12.47 -10.56 3.13
N THR A 34 12.13 -11.78 3.53
CA THR A 34 13.12 -12.82 3.92
C THR A 34 13.98 -13.21 2.73
N ILE A 35 13.39 -13.44 1.57
CA ILE A 35 14.11 -13.73 0.33
C ILE A 35 15.08 -12.61 0.01
N LYS A 36 14.63 -11.36 0.02
CA LYS A 36 15.49 -10.18 -0.22
C LYS A 36 16.69 -10.15 0.72
N GLY A 37 16.47 -10.34 2.02
CA GLY A 37 17.54 -10.34 3.00
C GLY A 37 18.56 -11.47 2.77
N THR A 38 18.09 -12.66 2.43
CA THR A 38 18.94 -13.80 2.10
C THR A 38 19.74 -13.56 0.81
N CYS A 39 19.09 -12.99 -0.21
CA CYS A 39 19.74 -12.71 -1.50
C CYS A 39 20.82 -11.64 -1.38
N GLY A 40 20.58 -10.60 -0.60
CA GLY A 40 21.59 -9.58 -0.31
C GLY A 40 22.80 -10.15 0.41
N PHE A 41 22.60 -11.08 1.35
CA PHE A 41 23.69 -11.78 2.03
C PHE A 41 24.48 -12.72 1.11
N LEU A 42 23.81 -13.40 0.19
CA LEU A 42 24.44 -14.33 -0.76
C LEU A 42 25.06 -13.63 -1.98
N GLY A 43 24.84 -12.33 -2.14
CA GLY A 43 25.34 -11.58 -3.29
C GLY A 43 24.63 -11.92 -4.59
N LEU A 44 23.29 -12.01 -4.56
CA LEU A 44 22.43 -12.32 -5.71
C LEU A 44 21.69 -11.04 -6.17
N PRO A 45 22.34 -10.16 -6.93
CA PRO A 45 21.82 -8.83 -7.22
C PRO A 45 20.53 -8.84 -8.07
N ARG A 46 20.38 -9.80 -8.97
CA ARG A 46 19.19 -9.95 -9.80
C ARG A 46 17.96 -10.30 -8.96
N LEU A 47 18.10 -11.31 -8.12
CA LEU A 47 17.03 -11.78 -7.25
C LEU A 47 16.72 -10.75 -6.16
N GLU A 48 17.74 -10.08 -5.63
CA GLU A 48 17.55 -8.98 -4.67
C GLU A 48 16.75 -7.83 -5.26
N ALA A 49 17.08 -7.37 -6.47
CA ALA A 49 16.40 -6.27 -7.14
C ALA A 49 14.91 -6.59 -7.37
N LEU A 50 14.61 -7.79 -7.85
CA LEU A 50 13.24 -8.23 -8.09
C LEU A 50 12.44 -8.36 -6.79
N ALA A 51 13.01 -8.97 -5.77
CA ALA A 51 12.39 -9.10 -4.46
C ALA A 51 12.14 -7.72 -3.82
N HIS A 52 13.06 -6.78 -3.99
CA HIS A 52 12.91 -5.40 -3.51
C HIS A 52 11.75 -4.67 -4.18
N ALA A 53 11.64 -4.77 -5.50
CA ALA A 53 10.54 -4.15 -6.24
C ALA A 53 9.17 -4.72 -5.81
N GLY A 54 9.06 -6.04 -5.67
CA GLY A 54 7.85 -6.71 -5.18
C GLY A 54 7.51 -6.34 -3.74
N GLU A 55 8.50 -6.27 -2.86
CA GLU A 55 8.34 -5.82 -1.47
C GLU A 55 7.82 -4.38 -1.41
N THR A 56 8.35 -3.49 -2.24
CA THR A 56 7.94 -2.08 -2.30
C THR A 56 6.46 -1.96 -2.67
N LEU A 57 6.02 -2.67 -3.71
CA LEU A 57 4.61 -2.67 -4.12
C LEU A 57 3.69 -3.19 -3.00
N MET A 58 4.04 -4.32 -2.39
CA MET A 58 3.26 -4.89 -1.30
C MET A 58 3.24 -4.00 -0.05
N GLY A 59 4.33 -3.30 0.23
CA GLY A 59 4.39 -2.29 1.28
C GLY A 59 3.38 -1.17 1.05
N LYS A 60 3.19 -0.73 -0.18
CA LYS A 60 2.17 0.28 -0.53
C LYS A 60 0.75 -0.22 -0.32
N PHE A 61 0.46 -1.48 -0.59
CA PHE A 61 -0.85 -2.07 -0.27
C PHE A 61 -1.12 -2.06 1.23
N ARG A 62 -0.11 -2.34 2.04
CA ARG A 62 -0.23 -2.24 3.51
C ARG A 62 -0.46 -0.80 3.98
N ASP A 63 0.06 0.18 3.25
CA ASP A 63 -0.14 1.62 3.52
C ASP A 63 -1.53 2.12 3.06
N GLY A 64 -2.33 1.29 2.43
CA GLY A 64 -3.69 1.60 2.03
C GLY A 64 -3.90 1.77 0.53
N MET A 65 -2.89 1.50 -0.29
CA MET A 65 -3.06 1.50 -1.74
C MET A 65 -4.05 0.40 -2.16
N PRO A 66 -5.02 0.69 -3.05
CA PRO A 66 -5.97 -0.32 -3.49
C PRO A 66 -5.29 -1.45 -4.28
N VAL A 67 -5.64 -2.69 -3.96
CA VAL A 67 -5.14 -3.87 -4.66
C VAL A 67 -5.96 -4.08 -5.93
N THR A 68 -5.35 -3.90 -7.08
CA THR A 68 -5.98 -4.11 -8.39
C THR A 68 -5.64 -5.50 -8.93
N ALA A 69 -6.45 -6.02 -9.85
CA ALA A 69 -6.17 -7.29 -10.51
C ALA A 69 -4.83 -7.28 -11.25
N GLU A 70 -4.47 -6.16 -11.88
CA GLU A 70 -3.18 -5.96 -12.52
C GLU A 70 -2.02 -6.06 -11.52
N ALA A 71 -2.17 -5.44 -10.36
CA ALA A 71 -1.17 -5.51 -9.29
C ALA A 71 -1.00 -6.93 -8.75
N VAL A 72 -2.09 -7.67 -8.58
CA VAL A 72 -2.05 -9.09 -8.18
C VAL A 72 -1.28 -9.90 -9.21
N THR A 73 -1.57 -9.73 -10.50
CA THR A 73 -0.87 -10.40 -11.59
C THR A 73 0.63 -10.10 -11.58
N LEU A 74 1.01 -8.85 -11.34
CA LEU A 74 2.42 -8.46 -11.24
C LEU A 74 3.14 -9.11 -10.06
N ILE A 75 2.50 -9.18 -8.90
CA ILE A 75 3.05 -9.86 -7.73
C ILE A 75 3.23 -11.35 -8.00
N LEU A 76 2.23 -12.01 -8.56
CA LEU A 76 2.31 -13.43 -8.95
C LEU A 76 3.46 -13.67 -9.93
N SER A 77 3.55 -12.87 -10.98
CA SER A 77 4.63 -12.95 -11.96
C SER A 77 6.02 -12.74 -11.35
N SER A 78 6.11 -11.83 -10.38
CA SER A 78 7.37 -11.56 -9.66
C SER A 78 7.81 -12.76 -8.83
N ILE A 79 6.88 -13.41 -8.15
CA ILE A 79 7.16 -14.57 -7.31
C ILE A 79 7.50 -15.79 -8.17
N ASP A 80 6.80 -15.99 -9.28
CA ASP A 80 7.13 -17.05 -10.24
C ASP A 80 8.56 -16.86 -10.80
N ARG A 81 8.93 -15.63 -11.13
CA ARG A 81 10.28 -15.31 -11.58
C ARG A 81 11.32 -15.56 -10.49
N ILE A 82 11.01 -15.18 -9.26
CA ILE A 82 11.88 -15.48 -8.10
C ILE A 82 12.11 -17.00 -7.97
N LYS A 83 11.04 -17.79 -8.12
CA LYS A 83 11.13 -19.27 -8.09
C LYS A 83 12.00 -19.83 -9.21
N GLU A 84 11.86 -19.30 -10.43
CA GLU A 84 12.71 -19.69 -11.57
C GLU A 84 14.19 -19.41 -11.30
N ILE A 85 14.50 -18.24 -10.79
CA ILE A 85 15.88 -17.86 -10.46
C ILE A 85 16.44 -18.76 -9.35
N LEU A 86 15.65 -19.05 -8.32
CA LEU A 86 16.04 -19.95 -7.23
C LEU A 86 16.27 -21.38 -7.73
N ALA A 87 15.42 -21.88 -8.61
CA ALA A 87 15.60 -23.20 -9.22
C ALA A 87 16.86 -23.25 -10.08
N GLY A 88 17.16 -22.22 -10.85
CA GLY A 88 18.40 -22.08 -11.59
C GLY A 88 19.63 -22.04 -10.68
N LEU A 89 19.54 -21.30 -9.59
CA LEU A 89 20.59 -21.22 -8.57
C LEU A 89 20.88 -22.59 -7.92
N GLU A 90 19.84 -23.35 -7.59
CA GLU A 90 20.00 -24.71 -7.05
C GLU A 90 20.64 -25.67 -8.04
N ALA A 91 20.37 -25.51 -9.34
CA ALA A 91 20.90 -26.36 -10.40
C ALA A 91 22.36 -26.05 -10.75
N THR A 92 22.75 -24.77 -10.71
CA THR A 92 24.06 -24.30 -11.20
C THR A 92 24.93 -23.70 -10.11
N GLU A 93 24.43 -23.58 -8.88
CA GLU A 93 25.10 -22.91 -7.76
C GLU A 93 25.51 -21.45 -8.05
N ALA A 94 24.90 -20.87 -9.09
CA ALA A 94 25.12 -19.49 -9.50
C ALA A 94 23.79 -18.84 -9.94
N GLU A 95 23.67 -17.54 -9.74
CA GLU A 95 22.52 -16.81 -10.22
C GLU A 95 22.46 -16.86 -11.75
N PRO A 96 21.34 -17.28 -12.36
CA PRO A 96 21.20 -17.31 -13.81
C PRO A 96 21.43 -15.93 -14.41
N GLU A 97 22.15 -15.86 -15.51
CA GLU A 97 22.35 -14.61 -16.24
C GLU A 97 21.03 -14.08 -16.78
N GLY A 98 20.87 -12.77 -16.74
CA GLY A 98 19.71 -12.07 -17.25
C GLY A 98 19.36 -10.86 -16.40
N ASN A 99 18.27 -10.21 -16.80
CA ASN A 99 17.70 -9.14 -16.00
C ASN A 99 16.16 -9.23 -16.03
N ASP A 100 15.54 -8.77 -14.98
CA ASP A 100 14.08 -8.71 -14.88
C ASP A 100 13.60 -7.25 -14.92
N ARG A 101 14.31 -6.42 -15.67
CA ARG A 101 14.04 -5.00 -15.82
C ARG A 101 12.60 -4.72 -16.19
N ASP A 102 12.09 -5.46 -17.16
CA ASP A 102 10.71 -5.29 -17.64
C ASP A 102 9.70 -5.47 -16.50
N LEU A 103 9.92 -6.47 -15.66
CA LEU A 103 9.03 -6.76 -14.54
C LEU A 103 9.22 -5.75 -13.41
N ILE A 104 10.46 -5.37 -13.12
CA ILE A 104 10.80 -4.34 -12.13
C ILE A 104 10.18 -3.00 -12.52
N ASP A 105 10.34 -2.58 -13.78
CA ASP A 105 9.77 -1.33 -14.30
C ASP A 105 8.23 -1.33 -14.21
N GLN A 106 7.58 -2.45 -14.46
CA GLN A 106 6.13 -2.59 -14.29
C GLN A 106 5.70 -2.49 -12.83
N LEU A 107 6.45 -3.10 -11.91
CA LEU A 107 6.20 -3.00 -10.47
C LEU A 107 6.36 -1.56 -9.98
N GLU A 108 7.42 -0.88 -10.38
CA GLU A 108 7.66 0.53 -10.05
C GLU A 108 6.59 1.45 -10.63
N ALA A 109 6.21 1.26 -11.89
CA ALA A 109 5.12 2.01 -12.52
C ALA A 109 3.78 1.79 -11.82
N MET A 110 3.52 0.59 -11.31
CA MET A 110 2.34 0.30 -10.51
C MET A 110 2.35 1.05 -9.17
N VAL A 111 3.51 1.12 -8.52
CA VAL A 111 3.69 1.91 -7.29
C VAL A 111 3.42 3.38 -7.55
N GLU A 112 3.99 3.95 -8.61
CA GLU A 112 3.77 5.36 -8.97
C GLU A 112 2.30 5.65 -9.28
N ARG A 113 1.64 4.81 -10.06
CA ARG A 113 0.21 4.94 -10.37
C ARG A 113 -0.66 4.85 -9.12
N GLY A 114 -0.35 3.93 -8.23
CA GLY A 114 -1.06 3.76 -6.97
C GLY A 114 -0.87 4.95 -6.03
N MET A 115 0.34 5.48 -5.95
CA MET A 115 0.64 6.69 -5.16
C MET A 115 -0.05 7.93 -5.74
N ALA A 116 -0.06 8.08 -7.06
CA ALA A 116 -0.79 9.16 -7.73
C ALA A 116 -2.30 9.08 -7.46
N ALA A 117 -2.87 7.88 -7.47
CA ALA A 117 -4.28 7.66 -7.14
C ALA A 117 -4.59 8.02 -5.67
N MET A 118 -3.68 7.76 -4.75
CA MET A 118 -3.82 8.14 -3.33
C MET A 118 -3.64 9.65 -3.10
N SER A 119 -2.76 10.30 -3.86
CA SER A 119 -2.52 11.74 -3.83
C SER A 119 -3.55 12.54 -4.63
N GLY A 120 -4.21 11.91 -5.58
CA GLY A 120 -5.06 12.53 -6.60
C GLY A 120 -6.49 12.80 -6.17
N SER A 121 -6.79 12.96 -4.90
CA SER A 121 -8.08 13.53 -4.44
C SER A 121 -8.20 15.02 -4.72
N ALA A 122 -7.20 15.64 -5.32
CA ALA A 122 -7.32 16.97 -5.92
C ALA A 122 -7.57 16.79 -7.42
N GLN A 123 -8.82 16.64 -7.80
CA GLN A 123 -9.21 16.84 -9.18
C GLN A 123 -8.86 18.30 -9.54
N PRO A 124 -8.14 18.54 -10.63
CA PRO A 124 -8.12 19.87 -11.19
C PRO A 124 -9.56 20.12 -11.68
N MET A 125 -10.24 21.02 -11.01
CA MET A 125 -11.48 21.58 -11.52
C MET A 125 -11.21 22.08 -12.95
N PRO A 126 -11.99 21.69 -13.93
CA PRO A 126 -11.93 22.37 -15.22
C PRO A 126 -12.28 23.82 -14.98
N SER A 127 -11.37 24.71 -15.34
CA SER A 127 -11.64 26.14 -15.49
C SER A 127 -12.83 26.29 -16.44
N GLY A 128 -14.01 26.32 -15.87
CA GLY A 128 -15.22 26.75 -16.55
C GLY A 128 -15.31 28.24 -16.51
N SER A 129 -15.12 28.81 -17.67
CA SER A 129 -15.49 30.12 -18.17
C SER A 129 -16.24 31.01 -17.17
N ALA A 130 -15.57 32.11 -16.88
CA ALA A 130 -16.19 33.31 -16.35
C ALA A 130 -17.36 33.75 -17.25
N GLN A 131 -18.56 33.75 -16.71
CA GLN A 131 -19.63 34.56 -17.24
C GLN A 131 -19.87 35.75 -16.30
N PRO A 132 -20.00 36.96 -16.85
CA PRO A 132 -20.18 38.17 -16.05
C PRO A 132 -21.57 38.25 -15.48
N MET A 133 -21.61 38.57 -14.21
CA MET A 133 -22.84 38.94 -13.49
C MET A 133 -23.37 40.29 -13.97
N PRO A 134 -24.67 40.45 -14.15
CA PRO A 134 -25.25 41.79 -14.16
C PRO A 134 -25.55 42.26 -12.74
N SER A 135 -25.14 43.48 -12.50
CA SER A 135 -25.48 44.29 -11.34
C SER A 135 -26.98 44.60 -11.26
N ALA A 136 -27.55 44.49 -10.08
CA ALA A 136 -28.65 45.38 -9.62
C ALA A 136 -28.79 45.17 -8.11
N SER A 137 -28.39 46.15 -7.39
CA SER A 137 -29.14 47.18 -6.69
C SER A 137 -29.92 46.73 -5.44
N THR A 138 -29.38 47.17 -4.32
CA THR A 138 -29.96 47.93 -3.23
C THR A 138 -31.28 47.48 -2.59
N GLN A 139 -31.22 47.23 -1.32
CA GLN A 139 -31.90 47.87 -0.18
C GLN A 139 -31.77 46.95 1.04
N SER A 140 -31.06 47.35 2.05
CA SER A 140 -31.40 48.18 3.20
C SER A 140 -32.61 47.71 4.00
N ILE A 141 -32.40 47.41 5.20
CA ILE A 141 -32.97 47.73 6.51
C ILE A 141 -32.77 46.53 7.45
N ALA A 142 -31.98 46.63 8.42
CA ALA A 142 -32.10 47.18 9.77
C ALA A 142 -32.86 46.31 10.77
N SER A 143 -32.18 46.12 11.88
CA SER A 143 -32.66 45.86 13.23
C SER A 143 -33.15 44.45 13.53
N GLY A 144 -32.64 43.85 14.51
CA GLY A 144 -32.36 44.14 15.86
C GLY A 144 -32.21 42.88 16.69
N SER A 145 -31.47 43.04 17.68
CA SER A 145 -31.57 42.50 19.03
C SER A 145 -31.23 41.05 19.28
N THR A 146 -30.07 40.86 19.82
CA THR A 146 -29.75 40.67 21.26
C THR A 146 -30.26 39.38 21.91
N GLN A 147 -29.31 38.79 22.55
CA GLN A 147 -29.39 37.91 23.71
C GLN A 147 -29.30 36.45 23.36
N SER A 148 -28.53 35.72 23.94
CA SER A 148 -27.79 35.69 25.18
C SER A 148 -27.22 34.33 25.30
N MET A 149 -25.96 34.24 25.51
CA MET A 149 -25.38 33.07 26.14
C MET A 149 -25.92 32.99 27.56
N PRO A 150 -26.03 31.84 28.14
CA PRO A 150 -25.20 31.60 29.30
C PRO A 150 -24.58 30.23 29.36
N PRO A 151 -23.71 30.12 30.31
CA PRO A 151 -22.63 29.16 30.26
C PRO A 151 -22.81 28.04 31.31
N VAL A 152 -21.83 27.11 31.22
CA VAL A 152 -21.27 26.32 32.31
C VAL A 152 -22.15 25.35 33.08
N ALA A 153 -21.64 24.18 33.15
CA ALA A 153 -21.33 23.41 34.34
C ALA A 153 -20.56 22.17 33.86
N GLU A 154 -19.31 22.09 33.97
CA GLU A 154 -18.51 21.71 35.15
C GLU A 154 -19.17 20.68 36.07
N ALA A 155 -18.64 19.49 36.02
CA ALA A 155 -18.52 18.51 37.09
C ALA A 155 -17.59 17.42 36.59
N ALA A 156 -16.47 17.49 36.90
CA ALA A 156 -15.46 16.96 37.78
C ALA A 156 -15.86 15.67 38.52
N ALA A 157 -14.83 14.81 38.59
CA ALA A 157 -14.62 13.71 39.53
C ALA A 157 -15.39 12.41 39.21
N ALA A 158 -14.81 11.26 39.27
CA ALA A 158 -13.81 10.74 40.14
C ALA A 158 -13.27 9.42 39.59
N VAL A 159 -12.01 9.20 39.73
CA VAL A 159 -11.39 7.87 39.83
C VAL A 159 -11.76 7.27 41.18
N PRO A 160 -11.90 5.95 41.24
CA PRO A 160 -11.21 5.24 42.30
C PRO A 160 -10.38 4.10 41.70
N GLU A 161 -9.15 4.21 41.80
CA GLU A 161 -8.19 3.44 42.59
C GLU A 161 -8.80 2.31 43.41
N MET A 162 -8.14 1.21 43.36
CA MET A 162 -7.97 0.12 44.34
C MET A 162 -7.96 -1.22 43.62
N ALA A 163 -6.96 -1.91 43.64
CA ALA A 163 -6.02 -2.46 44.58
C ALA A 163 -5.81 -3.92 44.18
N SER A 164 -4.59 -4.26 43.93
CA SER A 164 -4.06 -5.62 44.14
C SER A 164 -3.94 -5.86 45.65
N PRO A 165 -3.61 -6.97 46.11
CA PRO A 165 -3.43 -8.37 45.86
C PRO A 165 -3.86 -9.20 47.08
N PRO A 166 -3.34 -10.32 47.43
CA PRO A 166 -2.04 -11.00 47.24
C PRO A 166 -2.11 -12.35 46.58
#